data_4fd97d8c0da9e518989c67c1a5b5ce12
#
_entry.id   4fd97d8c0da9e518989c67c1a5b5ce12
#
_cell.length_a   1.000
_cell.length_b   1.000
_cell.length_c   1.000
_cell.angle_alpha   90.00
_cell.angle_beta   90.00
_cell.angle_gamma   90.00
#
_symmetry.space_group_name_H-M   'P 1'
#
loop_
_entity.id
_entity.type
_entity.pdbx_description
1 polymer ?
#
loop_
_entity_poly.entity_id
_entity_poly.type
_entity_poly.pdbx_seq_one_letter_code
_entity_poly.pdbx_strand_id
1 'polypeptide(L)'
;IEQLRPKYDHIVIDTGGRDTASQRAALFVSDVYLIPFAPRSYEIWTLSKVQALLSEIQGSRSTPLQVYSFLNKADTRGADNNEATEVLRDNEELNYVDHSIINRKSFATAASKGLSVFEMIPTDDKAVTEVEALFSHVTGIKK
;
A
#
# COMPACT_ATOMS: atom_id res chain seq x y z
N ILE A 1 -16.17 6.58 -9.64
CA ILE A 1 -14.76 6.70 -10.10
C ILE A 1 -14.75 7.23 -11.53
N GLU A 2 -15.49 6.64 -12.47
CA GLU A 2 -15.54 7.09 -13.86
C GLU A 2 -15.81 8.60 -14.03
N GLN A 3 -16.70 9.17 -13.20
CA GLN A 3 -16.98 10.62 -13.20
C GLN A 3 -15.85 11.49 -12.66
N LEU A 4 -14.88 10.90 -11.94
CA LEU A 4 -13.73 11.60 -11.38
C LEU A 4 -12.52 11.57 -12.31
N ARG A 5 -12.39 10.55 -13.15
CA ARG A 5 -11.26 10.40 -14.10
C ARG A 5 -10.95 11.67 -14.90
N PRO A 6 -11.92 12.39 -15.49
CA PRO A 6 -11.62 13.59 -16.25
C PRO A 6 -11.26 14.83 -15.40
N LYS A 7 -11.36 14.72 -14.07
CA LYS A 7 -11.17 15.85 -13.14
C LYS A 7 -9.86 15.77 -12.34
N TYR A 8 -9.23 14.60 -12.29
CA TYR A 8 -8.06 14.36 -11.43
C TYR A 8 -7.04 13.52 -12.17
N ASP A 9 -5.77 13.85 -12.02
CA ASP A 9 -4.65 13.09 -12.54
C ASP A 9 -4.47 11.77 -11.77
N HIS A 10 -4.75 11.78 -10.47
CA HIS A 10 -4.68 10.62 -9.59
C HIS A 10 -5.91 10.53 -8.69
N ILE A 11 -6.41 9.32 -8.52
CA ILE A 11 -7.52 9.01 -7.64
C ILE A 11 -7.08 7.88 -6.70
N VAL A 12 -7.06 8.16 -5.41
CA VAL A 12 -6.77 7.15 -4.38
C VAL A 12 -8.09 6.61 -3.84
N ILE A 13 -8.22 5.28 -3.83
CA ILE A 13 -9.41 4.58 -3.33
C ILE A 13 -9.00 3.83 -2.07
N ASP A 14 -9.47 4.29 -0.91
CA ASP A 14 -9.30 3.56 0.34
C ASP A 14 -10.39 2.50 0.48
N THR A 15 -10.00 1.25 0.64
CA THR A 15 -10.92 0.11 0.82
C THR A 15 -10.62 -0.62 2.11
N GLY A 16 -11.66 -1.18 2.73
CA GLY A 16 -11.45 -2.05 3.89
C GLY A 16 -10.66 -3.31 3.53
N GLY A 17 -9.87 -3.82 4.47
CA GLY A 17 -8.99 -4.99 4.29
C GLY A 17 -9.71 -6.35 4.23
N ARG A 18 -11.03 -6.37 4.02
CA ARG A 18 -11.80 -7.61 3.88
C ARG A 18 -12.28 -7.75 2.45
N ASP A 19 -12.26 -8.98 1.92
CA ASP A 19 -12.86 -9.28 0.62
C ASP A 19 -14.35 -8.94 0.62
N THR A 20 -14.66 -7.79 0.04
CA THR A 20 -16.00 -7.24 -0.08
C THR A 20 -16.31 -6.88 -1.52
N ALA A 21 -17.59 -6.79 -1.86
CA ALA A 21 -18.01 -6.34 -3.18
C ALA A 21 -17.44 -4.95 -3.54
N SER A 22 -17.30 -4.06 -2.54
CA SER A 22 -16.73 -2.72 -2.74
C SER A 22 -15.23 -2.78 -3.07
N GLN A 23 -14.46 -3.64 -2.39
CA GLN A 23 -13.05 -3.85 -2.69
C GLN A 23 -12.87 -4.44 -4.09
N ARG A 24 -13.63 -5.46 -4.44
CA ARG A 24 -13.62 -6.08 -5.78
C ARG A 24 -13.94 -5.06 -6.87
N ALA A 25 -14.98 -4.25 -6.68
CA ALA A 25 -15.33 -3.17 -7.61
C ALA A 25 -14.23 -2.11 -7.74
N ALA A 26 -13.57 -1.75 -6.65
CA ALA A 26 -12.42 -0.84 -6.68
C ALA A 26 -11.25 -1.42 -7.46
N LEU A 27 -10.88 -2.68 -7.20
CA LEU A 27 -9.80 -3.38 -7.90
C LEU A 27 -10.10 -3.53 -9.40
N PHE A 28 -11.36 -3.69 -9.76
CA PHE A 28 -11.75 -3.82 -11.16
C PHE A 28 -11.49 -2.55 -11.98
N VAL A 29 -11.60 -1.37 -11.38
CA VAL A 29 -11.42 -0.07 -12.05
C VAL A 29 -10.09 0.61 -11.79
N SER A 30 -9.28 0.09 -10.88
CA SER A 30 -7.97 0.66 -10.51
C SER A 30 -6.89 0.24 -11.52
N ASP A 31 -5.90 1.10 -11.73
CA ASP A 31 -4.71 0.80 -12.52
C ASP A 31 -3.62 0.17 -11.64
N VAL A 32 -3.59 0.55 -10.37
CA VAL A 32 -2.62 0.10 -9.37
C VAL A 32 -3.33 -0.37 -8.11
N TYR A 33 -2.86 -1.46 -7.54
CA TYR A 33 -3.22 -1.94 -6.21
C TYR A 33 -1.99 -1.92 -5.31
N LEU A 34 -2.04 -1.13 -4.25
CA LEU A 34 -0.98 -1.01 -3.26
C LEU A 34 -1.40 -1.72 -1.97
N ILE A 35 -0.62 -2.72 -1.56
CA ILE A 35 -0.95 -3.60 -0.43
C ILE A 35 0.04 -3.38 0.71
N PRO A 36 -0.40 -2.81 1.84
CA PRO A 36 0.41 -2.70 3.04
C PRO A 36 0.43 -4.03 3.81
N PHE A 37 1.61 -4.49 4.20
CA PHE A 37 1.79 -5.61 5.12
C PHE A 37 2.54 -5.15 6.36
N ALA A 38 2.02 -5.45 7.55
CA ALA A 38 2.81 -5.31 8.76
C ALA A 38 3.76 -6.50 8.91
N PRO A 39 4.98 -6.31 9.47
CA PRO A 39 5.96 -7.39 9.64
C PRO A 39 5.56 -8.34 10.79
N ARG A 40 4.39 -8.95 10.66
CA ARG A 40 3.81 -9.87 11.63
C ARG A 40 3.40 -11.16 10.94
N SER A 41 3.74 -12.30 11.52
CA SER A 41 3.51 -13.62 10.92
C SER A 41 2.06 -13.85 10.46
N TYR A 42 1.08 -13.37 11.22
CA TYR A 42 -0.34 -13.57 10.86
C TYR A 42 -0.77 -12.76 9.63
N GLU A 43 -0.12 -11.63 9.32
CA GLU A 43 -0.42 -10.86 8.11
C GLU A 43 0.16 -11.54 6.87
N ILE A 44 1.33 -12.14 6.99
CA ILE A 44 1.93 -12.95 5.93
C ILE A 44 1.05 -14.16 5.59
N TRP A 45 0.37 -14.77 6.56
CA TRP A 45 -0.56 -15.87 6.30
C TRP A 45 -1.81 -15.46 5.50
N THR A 46 -2.10 -14.16 5.42
CA THR A 46 -3.18 -13.68 4.55
C THR A 46 -2.80 -13.62 3.08
N LEU A 47 -1.52 -13.82 2.75
CA LEU A 47 -0.97 -13.71 1.40
C LEU A 47 -1.69 -14.62 0.40
N SER A 48 -1.96 -15.88 0.77
CA SER A 48 -2.69 -16.82 -0.09
C SER A 48 -4.10 -16.34 -0.46
N LYS A 49 -4.77 -15.62 0.44
CA LYS A 49 -6.09 -15.03 0.16
C LYS A 49 -5.99 -13.85 -0.78
N VAL A 50 -4.93 -13.04 -0.62
CA VAL A 50 -4.65 -11.93 -1.53
C VAL A 50 -4.36 -12.46 -2.94
N GLN A 51 -3.54 -13.50 -3.06
CA GLN A 51 -3.24 -14.14 -4.35
C GLN A 51 -4.50 -14.70 -5.02
N ALA A 52 -5.35 -15.41 -4.28
CA ALA A 52 -6.60 -15.93 -4.82
C ALA A 52 -7.51 -14.81 -5.34
N LEU A 53 -7.62 -13.71 -4.60
CA LEU A 53 -8.38 -12.52 -5.03
C LEU A 53 -7.76 -11.90 -6.29
N LEU A 54 -6.45 -11.74 -6.33
CA LEU A 54 -5.74 -11.17 -7.49
C LEU A 54 -5.92 -12.01 -8.74
N SER A 55 -5.77 -13.32 -8.64
CA SER A 55 -5.97 -14.24 -9.77
C SER A 55 -7.38 -14.13 -10.35
N GLU A 56 -8.41 -14.05 -9.48
CA GLU A 56 -9.79 -13.87 -9.91
C GLU A 56 -10.02 -12.52 -10.59
N ILE A 57 -9.53 -11.44 -10.01
CA ILE A 57 -9.65 -10.08 -10.56
C ILE A 57 -8.92 -9.97 -11.90
N GLN A 58 -7.68 -10.44 -11.98
CA GLN A 58 -6.88 -10.41 -13.22
C GLN A 58 -7.56 -11.18 -14.36
N GLY A 59 -8.15 -12.35 -14.07
CA GLY A 59 -8.88 -13.14 -15.04
C GLY A 59 -10.12 -12.46 -15.62
N SER A 60 -10.64 -11.46 -14.93
CA SER A 60 -11.86 -10.71 -15.33
C SER A 60 -11.56 -9.35 -15.97
N ARG A 61 -10.28 -8.94 -16.05
CA ARG A 61 -9.86 -7.63 -16.58
C ARG A 61 -9.29 -7.74 -17.99
N SER A 62 -9.56 -6.72 -18.79
CA SER A 62 -8.94 -6.56 -20.12
C SER A 62 -7.53 -5.96 -20.06
N THR A 63 -7.21 -5.22 -18.99
CA THR A 63 -5.91 -4.60 -18.75
C THR A 63 -5.31 -5.12 -17.44
N PRO A 64 -4.00 -5.41 -17.41
CA PRO A 64 -3.35 -5.88 -16.19
C PRO A 64 -3.48 -4.87 -15.05
N LEU A 65 -3.78 -5.35 -13.84
CA LEU A 65 -3.67 -4.57 -12.61
C LEU A 65 -2.21 -4.63 -12.14
N GLN A 66 -1.57 -3.49 -11.97
CA GLN A 66 -0.25 -3.44 -11.36
C GLN A 66 -0.40 -3.61 -9.84
N VAL A 67 0.27 -4.61 -9.29
CA VAL A 67 0.18 -4.92 -7.87
C VAL A 67 1.51 -4.63 -7.20
N TYR A 68 1.49 -3.81 -6.17
CA TYR A 68 2.65 -3.49 -5.35
C TYR A 68 2.40 -3.86 -3.90
N SER A 69 3.42 -4.38 -3.24
CA SER A 69 3.41 -4.64 -1.81
C SER A 69 4.54 -3.89 -1.10
N PHE A 70 4.33 -3.50 0.13
CA PHE A 70 5.35 -2.84 0.95
C PHE A 70 5.14 -3.15 2.43
N LEU A 71 6.18 -2.97 3.24
CA LEU A 71 6.07 -3.05 4.69
C LEU A 71 5.49 -1.75 5.27
N ASN A 72 4.37 -1.88 5.95
CA ASN A 72 3.73 -0.81 6.72
C ASN A 72 3.85 -1.11 8.21
N LYS A 73 4.00 -0.06 9.02
CA LYS A 73 4.25 -0.18 10.47
C LYS A 73 5.47 -1.06 10.77
N ALA A 74 6.48 -0.97 9.92
CA ALA A 74 7.73 -1.70 10.12
C ALA A 74 8.43 -1.24 11.40
N ASP A 75 9.12 -2.16 12.06
CA ASP A 75 9.92 -1.82 13.22
C ASP A 75 11.22 -1.12 12.78
N THR A 76 11.73 -0.21 13.61
CA THR A 76 12.98 0.51 13.33
C THR A 76 14.18 -0.46 13.27
N ARG A 77 14.08 -1.57 13.99
CA ARG A 77 15.04 -2.67 14.03
C ARG A 77 14.27 -3.95 14.37
N GLY A 78 14.48 -5.03 13.64
CA GLY A 78 13.80 -6.29 13.95
C GLY A 78 14.05 -7.37 12.91
N ALA A 79 14.16 -8.61 13.36
CA ALA A 79 14.24 -9.77 12.48
C ALA A 79 12.96 -9.96 11.67
N ASP A 80 11.81 -9.63 12.27
CA ASP A 80 10.48 -9.76 11.65
C ASP A 80 10.37 -8.98 10.33
N ASN A 81 11.03 -7.81 10.23
CA ASN A 81 11.05 -7.05 8.97
C ASN A 81 11.74 -7.84 7.86
N ASN A 82 12.86 -8.51 8.18
CA ASN A 82 13.63 -9.26 7.20
C ASN A 82 12.85 -10.50 6.72
N GLU A 83 12.28 -11.25 7.65
CA GLU A 83 11.42 -12.40 7.30
C GLU A 83 10.26 -11.99 6.40
N ALA A 84 9.55 -10.92 6.77
CA ALA A 84 8.43 -10.42 5.98
C ALA A 84 8.86 -9.95 4.59
N THR A 85 10.02 -9.26 4.51
CA THR A 85 10.59 -8.80 3.24
C THR A 85 10.94 -9.97 2.33
N GLU A 86 11.58 -11.02 2.84
CA GLU A 86 11.92 -12.21 2.06
C GLU A 86 10.67 -12.86 1.47
N VAL A 87 9.65 -13.10 2.30
CA VAL A 87 8.39 -13.70 1.84
C VAL A 87 7.69 -12.85 0.77
N LEU A 88 7.70 -11.53 0.91
CA LEU A 88 7.07 -10.64 -0.08
C LEU A 88 7.87 -10.56 -1.39
N ARG A 89 9.21 -10.61 -1.33
CA ARG A 89 10.08 -10.61 -2.50
C ARG A 89 10.00 -11.91 -3.30
N ASP A 90 9.85 -13.02 -2.61
CA ASP A 90 9.73 -14.35 -3.25
C ASP A 90 8.38 -14.54 -3.96
N ASN A 91 7.45 -13.61 -3.77
CA ASN A 91 6.14 -13.67 -4.38
C ASN A 91 6.10 -12.91 -5.71
N GLU A 92 6.08 -13.64 -6.81
CA GLU A 92 6.12 -13.09 -8.17
C GLU A 92 4.87 -12.25 -8.53
N GLU A 93 3.74 -12.47 -7.86
CA GLU A 93 2.50 -11.74 -8.13
C GLU A 93 2.48 -10.36 -7.46
N LEU A 94 3.35 -10.15 -6.47
CA LEU A 94 3.45 -8.91 -5.71
C LEU A 94 4.78 -8.22 -6.01
N ASN A 95 4.77 -7.14 -6.74
CA ASN A 95 5.99 -6.34 -6.92
C ASN A 95 6.35 -5.67 -5.59
N TYR A 96 7.27 -6.28 -4.83
CA TYR A 96 7.69 -5.72 -3.56
C TYR A 96 8.45 -4.40 -3.75
N VAL A 97 8.00 -3.38 -3.05
CA VAL A 97 8.60 -2.04 -3.03
C VAL A 97 9.42 -1.88 -1.77
N ASP A 98 10.74 -1.68 -1.92
CA ASP A 98 11.69 -1.55 -0.81
C ASP A 98 11.66 -0.13 -0.20
N HIS A 99 10.45 0.37 0.06
CA HIS A 99 10.16 1.63 0.74
C HIS A 99 9.18 1.37 1.87
N SER A 100 9.73 0.98 3.03
CA SER A 100 8.91 0.68 4.21
C SER A 100 8.44 1.95 4.90
N ILE A 101 7.22 1.91 5.42
CA ILE A 101 6.69 2.93 6.33
C ILE A 101 6.91 2.43 7.77
N ILE A 102 7.76 3.13 8.50
CA ILE A 102 8.09 2.78 9.88
C ILE A 102 6.93 3.13 10.82
N ASN A 103 6.75 2.33 11.87
CA ASN A 103 5.74 2.56 12.91
C ASN A 103 6.10 3.77 13.78
N ARG A 104 5.86 4.98 13.26
CA ARG A 104 6.15 6.24 13.94
C ARG A 104 4.93 6.79 14.63
N LYS A 105 5.14 7.39 15.81
CA LYS A 105 4.08 8.08 16.57
C LYS A 105 3.49 9.26 15.78
N SER A 106 4.27 9.89 14.91
CA SER A 106 3.83 11.02 14.06
C SER A 106 2.63 10.67 13.19
N PHE A 107 2.54 9.46 12.63
CA PHE A 107 1.36 9.03 11.86
C PHE A 107 0.10 9.00 12.72
N ALA A 108 0.16 8.38 13.90
CA ALA A 108 -0.99 8.31 14.81
C ALA A 108 -1.39 9.70 15.32
N THR A 109 -0.40 10.56 15.61
CA THR A 109 -0.65 11.93 16.06
C THR A 109 -1.27 12.79 14.97
N ALA A 110 -0.80 12.68 13.73
CA ALA A 110 -1.40 13.39 12.60
C ALA A 110 -2.84 12.94 12.38
N ALA A 111 -3.08 11.63 12.31
CA ALA A 111 -4.42 11.08 12.13
C ALA A 111 -5.41 11.51 13.23
N SER A 112 -4.98 11.57 14.49
CA SER A 112 -5.84 12.05 15.61
C SER A 112 -6.25 13.52 15.49
N LYS A 113 -5.52 14.30 14.69
CA LYS A 113 -5.83 15.71 14.40
C LYS A 113 -6.54 15.92 13.06
N GLY A 114 -6.81 14.84 12.32
CA GLY A 114 -7.35 14.92 10.97
C GLY A 114 -6.36 15.48 9.94
N LEU A 115 -5.05 15.37 10.22
CA LEU A 115 -3.96 15.86 9.38
C LEU A 115 -3.15 14.70 8.81
N SER A 116 -2.41 14.98 7.75
CA SER A 116 -1.33 14.14 7.25
C SER A 116 -0.01 14.49 7.96
N VAL A 117 1.02 13.63 7.81
CA VAL A 117 2.35 13.92 8.34
C VAL A 117 3.01 15.13 7.68
N PHE A 118 2.58 15.50 6.46
CA PHE A 118 3.04 16.68 5.74
C PHE A 118 2.55 18.01 6.35
N GLU A 119 1.43 17.97 7.08
CA GLU A 119 0.78 19.15 7.67
C GLU A 119 1.12 19.33 9.13
N MET A 120 1.88 18.41 9.72
CA MET A 120 2.27 18.46 11.13
C MET A 120 3.35 19.51 11.39
N ILE A 121 3.20 20.23 12.51
CA ILE A 121 4.22 21.16 13.03
C ILE A 121 4.53 20.75 14.49
N PRO A 122 5.78 20.43 14.86
CA PRO A 122 6.92 20.23 13.94
C PRO A 122 6.75 19.02 13.02
N THR A 123 7.38 19.07 11.84
CA THR A 123 7.36 18.02 10.85
C THR A 123 8.26 16.85 11.29
N ASP A 124 7.82 15.63 11.02
CA ASP A 124 8.68 14.44 11.07
C ASP A 124 9.23 14.18 9.66
N ASP A 125 10.40 14.73 9.37
CA ASP A 125 11.02 14.66 8.04
C ASP A 125 11.24 13.22 7.56
N LYS A 126 11.49 12.29 8.49
CA LYS A 126 11.65 10.88 8.14
C LYS A 126 10.33 10.25 7.71
N ALA A 127 9.22 10.58 8.41
CA ALA A 127 7.91 10.10 8.00
C ALA A 127 7.50 10.66 6.63
N VAL A 128 7.78 11.94 6.39
CA VAL A 128 7.54 12.58 5.08
C VAL A 128 8.35 11.89 3.98
N THR A 129 9.64 11.71 4.19
CA THR A 129 10.54 11.06 3.21
C THR A 129 10.09 9.64 2.88
N GLU A 130 9.67 8.85 3.88
CA GLU A 130 9.17 7.48 3.68
C GLU A 130 7.93 7.45 2.79
N VAL A 131 6.96 8.33 3.04
CA VAL A 131 5.72 8.40 2.24
C VAL A 131 6.01 8.91 0.83
N GLU A 132 6.86 9.93 0.68
CA GLU A 132 7.24 10.47 -0.63
C GLU A 132 7.96 9.41 -1.49
N ALA A 133 8.88 8.65 -0.90
CA ALA A 133 9.61 7.60 -1.60
C ALA A 133 8.65 6.49 -2.11
N LEU A 134 7.76 6.01 -1.24
CA LEU A 134 6.75 5.02 -1.61
C LEU A 134 5.83 5.53 -2.72
N PHE A 135 5.29 6.74 -2.55
CA PHE A 135 4.35 7.32 -3.51
C PHE A 135 5.01 7.58 -4.86
N SER A 136 6.22 8.13 -4.88
CA SER A 136 6.99 8.36 -6.12
C SER A 136 7.29 7.06 -6.86
N HIS A 137 7.59 5.97 -6.15
CA HIS A 137 7.83 4.67 -6.75
C HIS A 137 6.57 4.13 -7.44
N VAL A 138 5.43 4.20 -6.76
CA VAL A 138 4.15 3.62 -7.24
C VAL A 138 3.53 4.43 -8.37
N THR A 139 3.64 5.76 -8.32
CA THR A 139 3.02 6.65 -9.30
C THR A 139 3.94 7.06 -10.44
N GLY A 140 5.26 6.84 -10.30
CA GLY A 140 6.26 7.33 -11.25
C GLY A 140 6.49 8.85 -11.21
N ILE A 141 5.80 9.58 -10.32
CA ILE A 141 5.97 11.02 -10.16
C ILE A 141 7.27 11.27 -9.39
N LYS A 142 8.20 11.98 -10.04
CA LYS A 142 9.39 12.51 -9.38
C LYS A 142 9.13 13.97 -9.01
N LYS A 143 9.37 14.32 -7.76
CA LYS A 143 9.44 15.73 -7.35
C LYS A 143 10.73 16.38 -7.83
#